data_0f29b2e398757d463fe9169a18cad7c3
#
_entry.id   0f29b2e398757d463fe9169a18cad7c3
#
_cell.length_a   1.000
_cell.length_b   1.000
_cell.length_c   1.000
_cell.angle_alpha   90.00
_cell.angle_beta   90.00
_cell.angle_gamma   90.00
#
_symmetry.space_group_name_H-M   'P 1'
#
loop_
_entity.id
_entity.type
_entity.pdbx_description
1 polymer ?
#
loop_
_entity_poly.entity_id
_entity_poly.type
_entity_poly.pdbx_seq_one_letter_code
_entity_poly.pdbx_strand_id
1 'polypeptide(L)'
;MKRFILMAAAAALLAIPAAEAQKVNKEATLSKLEKSDADIANPKKNAKAATWINRGRVYYDAAAEPTANLFAPMETTLLKLSVGDPTSTEEVTLNGSKAIAWNYPYFIAYERDGKIVAWKQLQEIKEGALDTAIEAYNKAYELDPKQASKIKNGLEQISNYASILGNVSIEAGEYLT
;
A
#
# COMPACT_ATOMS: atom_id res chain seq x y z
N MET A 1 -22.10 -56.51 -21.37
CA MET A 1 -22.52 -55.51 -20.35
C MET A 1 -21.28 -54.91 -19.77
N LYS A 2 -20.92 -53.68 -20.25
CA LYS A 2 -19.72 -52.94 -19.81
C LYS A 2 -20.14 -51.95 -18.72
N ARG A 3 -19.66 -52.17 -17.48
CA ARG A 3 -19.90 -51.25 -16.35
C ARG A 3 -18.90 -50.10 -16.43
N PHE A 4 -19.40 -48.88 -16.71
CA PHE A 4 -18.62 -47.63 -16.57
C PHE A 4 -18.60 -47.26 -15.08
N ILE A 5 -17.41 -47.25 -14.48
CA ILE A 5 -17.19 -46.69 -13.16
C ILE A 5 -16.86 -45.20 -13.38
N LEU A 6 -17.81 -44.35 -12.97
CA LEU A 6 -17.62 -42.90 -12.93
C LEU A 6 -16.77 -42.57 -11.68
N MET A 7 -15.51 -42.23 -11.85
CA MET A 7 -14.70 -41.65 -10.78
C MET A 7 -15.04 -40.17 -10.69
N ALA A 8 -15.80 -39.78 -9.67
CA ALA A 8 -15.96 -38.39 -9.27
C ALA A 8 -14.71 -37.96 -8.52
N ALA A 9 -13.87 -37.18 -9.16
CA ALA A 9 -12.78 -36.47 -8.49
C ALA A 9 -13.37 -35.34 -7.67
N ALA A 10 -13.49 -35.52 -6.36
CA ALA A 10 -13.81 -34.45 -5.43
C ALA A 10 -12.58 -33.56 -5.32
N ALA A 11 -12.60 -32.40 -5.99
CA ALA A 11 -11.68 -31.32 -5.75
C ALA A 11 -11.96 -30.76 -4.35
N ALA A 12 -11.21 -31.22 -3.36
CA ALA A 12 -11.16 -30.56 -2.06
C ALA A 12 -10.48 -29.20 -2.25
N LEU A 13 -11.26 -28.13 -2.33
CA LEU A 13 -10.81 -26.78 -2.15
C LEU A 13 -10.29 -26.68 -0.71
N LEU A 14 -8.99 -26.89 -0.53
CA LEU A 14 -8.28 -26.49 0.66
C LEU A 14 -8.36 -24.95 0.71
N ALA A 15 -9.31 -24.45 1.50
CA ALA A 15 -9.31 -23.04 1.91
C ALA A 15 -8.03 -22.85 2.76
N ILE A 16 -6.93 -22.43 2.11
CA ILE A 16 -5.75 -21.93 2.78
C ILE A 16 -6.21 -20.65 3.48
N PRO A 17 -6.05 -20.52 4.80
CA PRO A 17 -6.31 -19.25 5.46
C PRO A 17 -5.30 -18.23 4.90
N ALA A 18 -5.76 -17.35 4.02
CA ALA A 18 -4.98 -16.26 3.40
C ALA A 18 -4.67 -15.13 4.41
N ALA A 19 -4.50 -15.44 5.71
CA ALA A 19 -4.59 -14.45 6.76
C ALA A 19 -3.25 -13.91 7.30
N GLU A 20 -2.08 -14.37 6.84
CA GLU A 20 -0.82 -13.91 7.45
C GLU A 20 0.26 -13.41 6.48
N ALA A 21 0.02 -13.35 5.19
CA ALA A 21 1.07 -13.03 4.20
C ALA A 21 1.49 -11.55 4.14
N GLN A 22 0.74 -10.64 4.72
CA GLN A 22 1.07 -9.22 4.73
C GLN A 22 0.70 -8.57 6.07
N LYS A 23 1.68 -7.93 6.72
CA LYS A 23 1.48 -7.25 8.02
C LYS A 23 0.74 -5.90 7.91
N VAL A 24 -0.18 -5.76 6.95
CA VAL A 24 -1.09 -4.62 6.88
C VAL A 24 -2.16 -4.79 7.94
N ASN A 25 -2.19 -3.88 8.92
CA ASN A 25 -3.22 -3.87 9.96
C ASN A 25 -4.35 -2.93 9.57
N LYS A 26 -5.14 -3.37 8.56
CA LYS A 26 -6.24 -2.58 8.03
C LYS A 26 -7.22 -2.07 9.10
N GLU A 27 -7.58 -2.91 10.07
CA GLU A 27 -8.53 -2.53 11.13
C GLU A 27 -7.98 -1.42 12.02
N ALA A 28 -6.72 -1.55 12.47
CA ALA A 28 -6.09 -0.52 13.28
C ALA A 28 -5.93 0.80 12.51
N THR A 29 -5.62 0.72 11.22
CA THR A 29 -5.49 1.91 10.37
C THR A 29 -6.84 2.57 10.16
N LEU A 30 -7.90 1.82 9.83
CA LEU A 30 -9.26 2.37 9.70
C LEU A 30 -9.72 3.02 11.00
N SER A 31 -9.46 2.42 12.17
CA SER A 31 -9.80 3.02 13.47
C SER A 31 -9.10 4.37 13.71
N LYS A 32 -7.82 4.52 13.27
CA LYS A 32 -7.12 5.81 13.33
C LYS A 32 -7.75 6.85 12.41
N LEU A 33 -8.19 6.44 11.21
CA LEU A 33 -8.88 7.32 10.26
C LEU A 33 -10.22 7.80 10.83
N GLU A 34 -11.05 6.90 11.36
CA GLU A 34 -12.32 7.22 12.01
C GLU A 34 -12.14 8.22 13.18
N LYS A 35 -11.12 7.99 14.00
CA LYS A 35 -10.78 8.94 15.08
C LYS A 35 -10.39 10.31 14.52
N SER A 36 -9.62 10.35 13.45
CA SER A 36 -9.25 11.60 12.78
C SER A 36 -10.46 12.32 12.20
N ASP A 37 -11.42 11.58 11.62
CA ASP A 37 -12.68 12.14 11.10
C ASP A 37 -13.54 12.71 12.23
N ALA A 38 -13.65 12.02 13.35
CA ALA A 38 -14.33 12.52 14.54
C ALA A 38 -13.64 13.77 15.13
N ASP A 39 -12.31 13.84 15.08
CA ASP A 39 -11.57 14.99 15.58
C ASP A 39 -11.83 16.26 14.75
N ILE A 40 -11.94 16.17 13.43
CA ILE A 40 -12.30 17.34 12.59
C ILE A 40 -13.79 17.69 12.65
N ALA A 41 -14.66 16.74 12.97
CA ALA A 41 -16.07 17.01 13.21
C ALA A 41 -16.31 17.79 14.52
N ASN A 42 -15.35 17.78 15.46
CA ASN A 42 -15.43 18.52 16.72
C ASN A 42 -15.00 19.99 16.50
N PRO A 43 -15.90 21.00 16.73
CA PRO A 43 -15.56 22.41 16.47
C PRO A 43 -14.34 22.93 17.24
N LYS A 44 -14.10 22.44 18.45
CA LYS A 44 -12.94 22.87 19.27
C LYS A 44 -11.62 22.28 18.75
N LYS A 45 -11.66 21.11 18.14
CA LYS A 45 -10.48 20.44 17.58
C LYS A 45 -10.22 20.89 16.15
N ASN A 46 -11.27 21.05 15.34
CA ASN A 46 -11.20 21.51 13.95
C ASN A 46 -10.50 22.88 13.82
N ALA A 47 -10.68 23.77 14.79
CA ALA A 47 -10.03 25.08 14.82
C ALA A 47 -8.51 25.05 15.10
N LYS A 48 -7.92 23.87 15.32
CA LYS A 48 -6.50 23.74 15.70
C LYS A 48 -5.66 23.16 14.55
N ALA A 49 -4.63 23.87 14.12
CA ALA A 49 -3.69 23.37 13.11
C ALA A 49 -3.08 22.00 13.46
N ALA A 50 -2.81 21.73 14.76
CA ALA A 50 -2.29 20.46 15.21
C ALA A 50 -3.22 19.26 14.91
N THR A 51 -4.55 19.47 14.91
CA THR A 51 -5.52 18.43 14.53
C THR A 51 -5.39 18.07 13.06
N TRP A 52 -5.24 19.07 12.21
CA TRP A 52 -5.07 18.88 10.77
C TRP A 52 -3.71 18.31 10.40
N ILE A 53 -2.62 18.69 11.09
CA ILE A 53 -1.31 18.06 10.93
C ILE A 53 -1.38 16.57 11.28
N ASN A 54 -2.05 16.22 12.40
CA ASN A 54 -2.24 14.81 12.75
C ASN A 54 -3.08 14.06 11.73
N ARG A 55 -4.12 14.70 11.16
CA ARG A 55 -4.93 14.14 10.07
C ARG A 55 -4.05 13.85 8.85
N GLY A 56 -3.26 14.82 8.40
CA GLY A 56 -2.34 14.64 7.28
C GLY A 56 -1.44 13.42 7.47
N ARG A 57 -0.83 13.28 8.66
CA ARG A 57 0.02 12.14 8.97
C ARG A 57 -0.74 10.83 8.95
N VAL A 58 -1.89 10.72 9.60
CA VAL A 58 -2.66 9.46 9.70
C VAL A 58 -3.15 8.99 8.33
N TYR A 59 -3.56 9.94 7.46
CA TYR A 59 -3.98 9.62 6.10
C TYR A 59 -2.80 9.25 5.19
N TYR A 60 -1.65 9.91 5.35
CA TYR A 60 -0.42 9.51 4.69
C TYR A 60 0.01 8.09 5.11
N ASP A 61 0.00 7.79 6.42
CA ASP A 61 0.33 6.46 6.94
C ASP A 61 -0.59 5.39 6.32
N ALA A 62 -1.89 5.69 6.18
CA ALA A 62 -2.85 4.78 5.56
C ALA A 62 -2.59 4.54 4.06
N ALA A 63 -2.17 5.56 3.33
CA ALA A 63 -1.81 5.45 1.91
C ALA A 63 -0.53 4.61 1.73
N ALA A 64 0.47 4.83 2.57
CA ALA A 64 1.79 4.20 2.46
C ALA A 64 1.84 2.78 3.04
N GLU A 65 0.99 2.43 4.00
CA GLU A 65 1.06 1.15 4.74
C GLU A 65 1.12 -0.09 3.84
N PRO A 66 0.35 -0.20 2.73
CA PRO A 66 0.40 -1.39 1.87
C PRO A 66 1.78 -1.71 1.30
N THR A 67 2.62 -0.70 1.10
CA THR A 67 3.93 -0.81 0.45
C THR A 67 5.08 -0.28 1.31
N ALA A 68 4.81 0.04 2.59
CA ALA A 68 5.78 0.68 3.49
C ALA A 68 7.09 -0.11 3.69
N ASN A 69 7.06 -1.44 3.49
CA ASN A 69 8.23 -2.31 3.62
C ASN A 69 8.94 -2.58 2.30
N LEU A 70 8.50 -1.96 1.19
CA LEU A 70 9.06 -2.20 -0.14
C LEU A 70 10.09 -1.13 -0.51
N PHE A 71 11.18 -1.58 -1.11
CA PHE A 71 12.16 -0.74 -1.77
C PHE A 71 12.82 -1.51 -2.92
N ALA A 72 13.35 -0.84 -3.91
CA ALA A 72 14.02 -1.47 -5.04
C ALA A 72 15.46 -0.90 -5.17
N PRO A 73 16.47 -1.80 -5.38
CA PRO A 73 16.37 -3.26 -5.36
C PRO A 73 16.29 -3.83 -3.95
N MET A 74 15.51 -4.90 -3.75
CA MET A 74 15.34 -5.59 -2.47
C MET A 74 15.51 -7.10 -2.66
N GLU A 75 16.29 -7.76 -1.80
CA GLU A 75 16.43 -9.22 -1.83
C GLU A 75 15.08 -9.90 -1.54
N THR A 76 14.74 -10.96 -2.31
CA THR A 76 13.48 -11.69 -2.13
C THR A 76 13.32 -12.30 -0.75
N THR A 77 14.43 -12.72 -0.13
CA THR A 77 14.45 -13.24 1.25
C THR A 77 14.04 -12.16 2.26
N LEU A 78 14.46 -10.92 2.04
CA LEU A 78 14.09 -9.79 2.91
C LEU A 78 12.61 -9.43 2.73
N LEU A 79 12.08 -9.50 1.51
CA LEU A 79 10.65 -9.31 1.27
C LEU A 79 9.84 -10.35 2.05
N LYS A 80 10.18 -11.64 1.94
CA LYS A 80 9.50 -12.72 2.68
C LYS A 80 9.55 -12.54 4.19
N LEU A 81 10.68 -12.09 4.72
CA LEU A 81 10.81 -11.80 6.14
C LEU A 81 9.92 -10.63 6.59
N SER A 82 9.69 -9.65 5.69
CA SER A 82 8.94 -8.44 6.01
C SER A 82 7.43 -8.64 5.89
N VAL A 83 6.96 -9.36 4.86
CA VAL A 83 5.54 -9.46 4.53
C VAL A 83 5.02 -10.89 4.40
N GLY A 84 5.88 -11.90 4.50
CA GLY A 84 5.54 -13.31 4.34
C GLY A 84 5.72 -13.81 2.91
N ASP A 85 5.29 -15.05 2.66
CA ASP A 85 5.31 -15.64 1.32
C ASP A 85 4.20 -15.06 0.43
N PRO A 86 4.42 -14.95 -0.90
CA PRO A 86 3.38 -14.52 -1.83
C PRO A 86 2.24 -15.55 -1.91
N THR A 87 1.05 -15.08 -2.25
CA THR A 87 -0.12 -15.95 -2.48
C THR A 87 0.04 -16.80 -3.75
N SER A 88 0.75 -16.29 -4.73
CA SER A 88 1.13 -17.00 -5.96
C SER A 88 2.30 -16.30 -6.64
N THR A 89 2.94 -17.01 -7.57
CA THR A 89 3.98 -16.46 -8.44
C THR A 89 3.69 -16.86 -9.88
N GLU A 90 4.04 -16.00 -10.84
CA GLU A 90 3.89 -16.25 -12.27
C GLU A 90 5.02 -15.60 -13.08
N GLU A 91 5.40 -16.22 -14.20
CA GLU A 91 6.33 -15.60 -15.14
C GLU A 91 5.63 -14.49 -15.93
N VAL A 92 6.27 -13.34 -16.02
CA VAL A 92 5.77 -12.17 -16.73
C VAL A 92 6.88 -11.55 -17.59
N THR A 93 6.50 -10.67 -18.50
CA THR A 93 7.44 -9.79 -19.22
C THR A 93 7.35 -8.39 -18.64
N LEU A 94 8.45 -7.91 -18.08
CA LEU A 94 8.56 -6.58 -17.51
C LEU A 94 9.57 -5.77 -18.34
N ASN A 95 9.11 -4.72 -19.04
CA ASN A 95 9.94 -3.89 -19.92
C ASN A 95 10.76 -4.73 -20.93
N GLY A 96 10.11 -5.72 -21.57
CA GLY A 96 10.75 -6.58 -22.57
C GLY A 96 11.68 -7.66 -22.02
N SER A 97 11.83 -7.78 -20.71
CA SER A 97 12.66 -8.77 -20.03
C SER A 97 11.81 -9.72 -19.18
N LYS A 98 12.25 -10.97 -19.03
CA LYS A 98 11.59 -11.93 -18.14
C LYS A 98 11.71 -11.47 -16.69
N ALA A 99 10.62 -11.64 -15.95
CA ALA A 99 10.54 -11.42 -14.52
C ALA A 99 9.56 -12.41 -13.90
N ILE A 100 9.54 -12.51 -12.57
CA ILE A 100 8.56 -13.28 -11.82
C ILE A 100 7.71 -12.29 -11.03
N ALA A 101 6.38 -12.29 -11.25
CA ALA A 101 5.44 -11.55 -10.46
C ALA A 101 5.12 -12.34 -9.18
N TRP A 102 5.32 -11.73 -8.03
CA TRP A 102 4.98 -12.23 -6.70
C TRP A 102 3.72 -11.53 -6.22
N ASN A 103 2.60 -12.26 -6.25
CA ASN A 103 1.29 -11.70 -5.95
C ASN A 103 1.03 -11.68 -4.45
N TYR A 104 0.66 -10.51 -3.92
CA TYR A 104 0.22 -10.27 -2.56
C TYR A 104 -1.16 -9.59 -2.55
N PRO A 105 -1.91 -9.60 -1.46
CA PRO A 105 -3.26 -9.00 -1.42
C PRO A 105 -3.30 -7.52 -1.78
N TYR A 106 -2.24 -6.75 -1.45
CA TYR A 106 -2.22 -5.29 -1.64
C TYR A 106 -1.28 -4.82 -2.74
N PHE A 107 -0.36 -5.69 -3.22
CA PHE A 107 0.60 -5.33 -4.26
C PHE A 107 1.08 -6.56 -5.02
N ILE A 108 1.68 -6.32 -6.18
CA ILE A 108 2.51 -7.29 -6.91
C ILE A 108 3.95 -6.82 -6.79
N ALA A 109 4.88 -7.70 -6.42
CA ALA A 109 6.30 -7.42 -6.48
C ALA A 109 6.92 -8.16 -7.68
N TYR A 110 7.74 -7.46 -8.46
CA TYR A 110 8.39 -8.03 -9.64
C TYR A 110 9.84 -8.38 -9.32
N GLU A 111 10.15 -9.68 -9.44
CA GLU A 111 11.47 -10.24 -9.16
C GLU A 111 12.24 -10.44 -10.46
N ARG A 112 13.52 -10.09 -10.43
CA ARG A 112 14.52 -10.42 -11.45
C ARG A 112 15.85 -10.73 -10.77
N ASP A 113 16.46 -11.87 -11.13
CA ASP A 113 17.76 -12.33 -10.61
C ASP A 113 17.84 -12.33 -9.07
N GLY A 114 16.76 -12.80 -8.39
CA GLY A 114 16.68 -12.90 -6.94
C GLY A 114 16.35 -11.60 -6.21
N LYS A 115 16.07 -10.51 -6.93
CA LYS A 115 15.76 -9.19 -6.36
C LYS A 115 14.44 -8.67 -6.83
N ILE A 116 13.72 -8.01 -5.94
CA ILE A 116 12.57 -7.20 -6.29
C ILE A 116 13.09 -5.90 -6.93
N VAL A 117 12.71 -5.68 -8.17
CA VAL A 117 13.15 -4.52 -8.97
C VAL A 117 12.06 -3.47 -9.12
N ALA A 118 10.79 -3.86 -8.98
CA ALA A 118 9.64 -2.99 -9.04
C ALA A 118 8.46 -3.59 -8.27
N TRP A 119 7.42 -2.81 -8.03
CA TRP A 119 6.13 -3.30 -7.53
C TRP A 119 5.00 -2.45 -8.05
N LYS A 120 3.79 -3.01 -7.98
CA LYS A 120 2.54 -2.33 -8.29
C LYS A 120 1.61 -2.44 -7.10
N GLN A 121 1.14 -1.31 -6.58
CA GLN A 121 0.09 -1.31 -5.57
C GLN A 121 -1.26 -1.64 -6.22
N LEU A 122 -2.00 -2.60 -5.66
CA LEU A 122 -3.29 -3.06 -6.19
C LEU A 122 -4.48 -2.36 -5.55
N GLN A 123 -4.35 -2.00 -4.28
CA GLN A 123 -5.43 -1.37 -3.53
C GLN A 123 -4.91 -0.50 -2.39
N GLU A 124 -5.70 0.48 -2.04
CA GLU A 124 -5.48 1.34 -0.88
C GLU A 124 -6.28 0.82 0.33
N ILE A 125 -5.85 1.14 1.55
CA ILE A 125 -6.65 0.89 2.75
C ILE A 125 -7.87 1.82 2.76
N LYS A 126 -7.67 3.05 2.30
CA LYS A 126 -8.70 4.09 2.15
C LYS A 126 -8.46 4.83 0.85
N GLU A 127 -9.41 4.75 -0.06
CA GLU A 127 -9.36 5.45 -1.34
C GLU A 127 -9.18 6.96 -1.14
N GLY A 128 -8.28 7.57 -1.91
CA GLY A 128 -7.95 9.00 -1.86
C GLY A 128 -7.28 9.44 -0.56
N ALA A 129 -6.64 8.52 0.17
CA ALA A 129 -5.98 8.85 1.43
C ALA A 129 -4.86 9.88 1.24
N LEU A 130 -4.10 9.79 0.15
CA LEU A 130 -2.99 10.72 -0.11
C LEU A 130 -3.49 12.13 -0.36
N ASP A 131 -4.57 12.30 -1.13
CA ASP A 131 -5.20 13.60 -1.39
C ASP A 131 -5.74 14.21 -0.10
N THR A 132 -6.42 13.41 0.73
CA THR A 132 -6.90 13.85 2.04
C THR A 132 -5.75 14.29 2.95
N ALA A 133 -4.58 13.64 2.88
CA ALA A 133 -3.40 14.04 3.63
C ALA A 133 -2.88 15.42 3.18
N ILE A 134 -2.82 15.67 1.86
CA ILE A 134 -2.40 16.97 1.29
C ILE A 134 -3.37 18.08 1.71
N GLU A 135 -4.68 17.84 1.56
CA GLU A 135 -5.72 18.79 1.97
C GLU A 135 -5.61 19.14 3.46
N ALA A 136 -5.35 18.14 4.30
CA ALA A 136 -5.19 18.33 5.73
C ALA A 136 -3.96 19.21 6.07
N TYR A 137 -2.83 19.00 5.41
CA TYR A 137 -1.65 19.86 5.60
C TYR A 137 -1.89 21.28 5.10
N ASN A 138 -2.58 21.47 3.98
CA ASN A 138 -2.97 22.79 3.48
C ASN A 138 -3.87 23.50 4.49
N LYS A 139 -4.88 22.80 5.04
CA LYS A 139 -5.75 23.35 6.07
C LYS A 139 -5.01 23.71 7.35
N ALA A 140 -4.05 22.91 7.76
CA ALA A 140 -3.19 23.22 8.90
C ALA A 140 -2.40 24.52 8.69
N TYR A 141 -1.88 24.75 7.48
CA TYR A 141 -1.15 25.97 7.13
C TYR A 141 -2.05 27.21 7.16
N GLU A 142 -3.28 27.11 6.63
CA GLU A 142 -4.27 28.20 6.71
C GLU A 142 -4.58 28.61 8.16
N LEU A 143 -4.67 27.63 9.08
CA LEU A 143 -5.00 27.87 10.47
C LEU A 143 -3.83 28.42 11.29
N ASP A 144 -2.61 27.99 11.02
CA ASP A 144 -1.42 28.45 11.73
C ASP A 144 -0.16 28.31 10.87
N PRO A 145 0.22 29.34 10.10
CA PRO A 145 1.44 29.33 9.28
C PRO A 145 2.73 29.12 10.08
N LYS A 146 2.72 29.33 11.40
CA LYS A 146 3.91 29.08 12.25
C LYS A 146 4.26 27.60 12.33
N GLN A 147 3.33 26.70 11.96
CA GLN A 147 3.58 25.25 11.87
C GLN A 147 4.26 24.82 10.54
N ALA A 148 4.66 25.79 9.69
CA ALA A 148 5.17 25.55 8.34
C ALA A 148 6.26 24.44 8.28
N SER A 149 7.16 24.39 9.26
CA SER A 149 8.23 23.36 9.29
C SER A 149 7.66 21.93 9.40
N LYS A 150 6.67 21.71 10.28
CA LYS A 150 6.05 20.39 10.43
C LYS A 150 5.22 20.00 9.22
N ILE A 151 4.53 20.98 8.64
CA ILE A 151 3.70 20.80 7.44
C ILE A 151 4.59 20.48 6.25
N LYS A 152 5.69 21.21 6.07
CA LYS A 152 6.69 20.95 5.03
C LYS A 152 7.22 19.52 5.12
N ASN A 153 7.63 19.07 6.30
CA ASN A 153 8.13 17.71 6.49
C ASN A 153 7.09 16.65 6.08
N GLY A 154 5.81 16.86 6.40
CA GLY A 154 4.73 15.96 5.99
C GLY A 154 4.51 15.95 4.47
N LEU A 155 4.52 17.12 3.84
CA LEU A 155 4.39 17.23 2.38
C LEU A 155 5.63 16.66 1.64
N GLU A 156 6.82 16.79 2.19
CA GLU A 156 8.03 16.15 1.67
C GLU A 156 7.95 14.62 1.72
N GLN A 157 7.40 14.05 2.79
CA GLN A 157 7.14 12.60 2.87
C GLN A 157 6.18 12.14 1.79
N ILE A 158 5.08 12.89 1.57
CA ILE A 158 4.11 12.61 0.51
C ILE A 158 4.78 12.69 -0.88
N SER A 159 5.55 13.75 -1.13
CA SER A 159 6.27 13.94 -2.39
C SER A 159 7.26 12.81 -2.68
N ASN A 160 8.03 12.40 -1.66
CA ASN A 160 8.97 11.29 -1.78
C ASN A 160 8.24 9.97 -2.08
N TYR A 161 7.14 9.70 -1.38
CA TYR A 161 6.33 8.50 -1.60
C TYR A 161 5.73 8.47 -3.02
N ALA A 162 5.14 9.57 -3.48
CA ALA A 162 4.60 9.70 -4.83
C ALA A 162 5.69 9.51 -5.90
N SER A 163 6.89 10.05 -5.67
CA SER A 163 8.04 9.86 -6.56
C SER A 163 8.48 8.40 -6.62
N ILE A 164 8.51 7.69 -5.49
CA ILE A 164 8.83 6.25 -5.45
C ILE A 164 7.77 5.47 -6.24
N LEU A 165 6.48 5.71 -6.00
CA LEU A 165 5.40 5.05 -6.74
C LEU A 165 5.50 5.32 -8.25
N GLY A 166 5.78 6.56 -8.65
CA GLY A 166 5.97 6.93 -10.06
C GLY A 166 7.13 6.16 -10.70
N ASN A 167 8.28 6.10 -10.02
CA ASN A 167 9.45 5.39 -10.54
C ASN A 167 9.20 3.88 -10.67
N VAL A 168 8.61 3.25 -9.65
CA VAL A 168 8.35 1.80 -9.71
C VAL A 168 7.25 1.46 -10.71
N SER A 169 6.28 2.34 -10.95
CA SER A 169 5.27 2.18 -12.00
C SER A 169 5.91 2.22 -13.40
N ILE A 170 6.88 3.12 -13.63
CA ILE A 170 7.64 3.18 -14.88
C ILE A 170 8.43 1.87 -15.08
N GLU A 171 9.13 1.40 -14.04
CA GLU A 171 9.85 0.12 -14.10
C GLU A 171 8.91 -1.08 -14.29
N ALA A 172 7.69 -1.01 -13.78
CA ALA A 172 6.63 -2.00 -14.01
C ALA A 172 6.02 -1.92 -15.42
N GLY A 173 6.42 -0.97 -16.26
CA GLY A 173 5.89 -0.78 -17.62
C GLY A 173 4.52 -0.11 -17.65
N GLU A 174 4.11 0.50 -16.56
CA GLU A 174 2.87 1.26 -16.45
C GLU A 174 3.17 2.73 -16.78
N TYR A 175 2.86 3.12 -18.01
CA TYR A 175 2.93 4.53 -18.39
C TYR A 175 1.65 5.21 -17.94
N LEU A 176 1.79 6.40 -17.35
CA LEU A 176 0.66 7.28 -17.07
C LEU A 176 -0.09 7.55 -18.38
N THR A 177 -1.28 7.00 -18.51
CA THR A 177 -2.23 7.30 -19.58
C THR A 177 -3.07 8.51 -19.23
#